data_2e8c01785eb5bddf0739c575ed10a2eb
#
_entry.id   2e8c01785eb5bddf0739c575ed10a2eb
#
_cell.length_a   1.000
_cell.length_b   1.000
_cell.length_c   1.000
_cell.angle_alpha   90.00
_cell.angle_beta   90.00
_cell.angle_gamma   90.00
#
_symmetry.space_group_name_H-M   'P 1'
#
loop_
_entity.id
_entity.type
_entity.pdbx_description
1 polymer ?
#
loop_
_entity_poly.entity_id
_entity_poly.type
_entity_poly.pdbx_seq_one_letter_code
_entity_poly.pdbx_strand_id
1 'polypeptide(L)'
;EGQVGFERKDGVFKEICKKALKNIVDSEKSIESLSKELSWEEKLQDFIEDAIENDIKFTLSNKSEFSIEAIKGRVIIVHNEQNEKTTRIYVNADDIIQLLSNEVPLNYVRDIRTFFERKFGSQPDSYAYIITKEIRKKKNNKVVLSSVNKIDLKPFVFIIDEINRGEASKIFGELFYAIDPGYRGKSDVRVKTQYQNLIPESDVFADGFYVPDNVYIIGTMNDIDRSVESMDFAMRRRFTWKEVTPTETQSMLDTLPCADEAKKTMNR
;
A
#
# COMPACT_ATOMS: atom_id res chain seq x y z
N GLU A 1 12.11 32.85 6.24
CA GLU A 1 10.68 32.55 6.45
C GLU A 1 10.42 31.15 5.89
N GLY A 2 10.24 30.16 6.80
CA GLY A 2 10.03 28.77 6.42
C GLY A 2 8.65 28.61 5.77
N GLN A 3 8.62 28.21 4.50
CA GLN A 3 7.38 27.79 3.87
C GLN A 3 6.85 26.55 4.59
N VAL A 4 5.65 26.64 5.14
CA VAL A 4 4.92 25.49 5.68
C VAL A 4 4.50 24.63 4.49
N GLY A 5 5.23 23.54 4.26
CA GLY A 5 4.87 22.54 3.25
C GLY A 5 3.90 21.53 3.83
N PHE A 6 2.87 21.18 3.08
CA PHE A 6 2.00 20.04 3.41
C PHE A 6 2.55 18.78 2.76
N GLU A 7 2.78 17.75 3.56
CA GLU A 7 3.10 16.41 3.09
C GLU A 7 1.84 15.54 3.10
N ARG A 8 1.51 14.94 1.96
CA ARG A 8 0.40 13.99 1.88
C ARG A 8 0.79 12.67 2.52
N LYS A 9 -0.01 12.17 3.45
CA LYS A 9 0.14 10.87 4.08
C LYS A 9 -1.06 9.99 3.77
N ASP A 10 -0.84 8.74 3.39
CA ASP A 10 -1.93 7.79 3.16
C ASP A 10 -2.61 7.44 4.49
N GLY A 11 -3.94 7.36 4.47
CA GLY A 11 -4.73 6.90 5.61
C GLY A 11 -4.70 5.38 5.74
N VAL A 12 -5.02 4.88 6.95
CA VAL A 12 -4.97 3.45 7.29
C VAL A 12 -5.77 2.57 6.32
N PHE A 13 -6.94 3.03 5.87
CA PHE A 13 -7.77 2.29 4.92
C PHE A 13 -7.10 2.15 3.54
N LYS A 14 -6.45 3.19 3.05
CA LYS A 14 -5.70 3.12 1.80
C LYS A 14 -4.50 2.20 1.92
N GLU A 15 -3.81 2.22 3.06
CA GLU A 15 -2.66 1.35 3.33
C GLU A 15 -3.05 -0.15 3.32
N ILE A 16 -4.18 -0.51 3.94
CA ILE A 16 -4.65 -1.91 3.91
C ILE A 16 -5.06 -2.33 2.49
N CYS A 17 -5.69 -1.44 1.71
CA CYS A 17 -6.02 -1.70 0.32
C CYS A 17 -4.77 -1.90 -0.55
N LYS A 18 -3.69 -1.15 -0.33
CA LYS A 18 -2.39 -1.37 -1.00
C LYS A 18 -1.81 -2.74 -0.69
N LYS A 19 -1.82 -3.14 0.58
CA LYS A 19 -1.34 -4.47 1.01
C LYS A 19 -2.18 -5.60 0.41
N ALA A 20 -3.49 -5.43 0.37
CA ALA A 20 -4.42 -6.38 -0.22
C ALA A 20 -4.20 -6.54 -1.72
N LEU A 21 -4.06 -5.43 -2.44
CA LEU A 21 -3.78 -5.45 -3.88
C LEU A 21 -2.44 -6.10 -4.19
N LYS A 22 -1.39 -5.79 -3.40
CA LYS A 22 -0.10 -6.46 -3.52
C LYS A 22 -0.23 -7.97 -3.33
N ASN A 23 -1.01 -8.44 -2.34
CA ASN A 23 -1.23 -9.87 -2.13
C ASN A 23 -1.95 -10.52 -3.32
N ILE A 24 -2.94 -9.87 -3.95
CA ILE A 24 -3.58 -10.38 -5.18
C ILE A 24 -2.51 -10.59 -6.26
N VAL A 25 -1.75 -9.54 -6.58
CA VAL A 25 -0.70 -9.59 -7.60
C VAL A 25 0.34 -10.67 -7.30
N ASP A 26 0.81 -10.75 -6.05
CA ASP A 26 1.81 -11.73 -5.66
C ASP A 26 1.27 -13.17 -5.66
N SER A 27 -0.03 -13.38 -5.38
CA SER A 27 -0.66 -14.71 -5.44
C SER A 27 -0.79 -15.26 -6.88
N GLU A 28 -0.81 -14.38 -7.86
CA GLU A 28 -0.86 -14.73 -9.29
C GLU A 28 0.52 -15.02 -9.89
N LYS A 29 1.60 -14.59 -9.21
CA LYS A 29 2.98 -14.80 -9.68
C LYS A 29 3.40 -16.26 -9.57
N SER A 30 4.26 -16.69 -10.51
CA SER A 30 4.95 -17.98 -10.40
C SER A 30 5.98 -17.96 -9.25
N ILE A 31 6.26 -19.14 -8.69
CA ILE A 31 7.30 -19.32 -7.64
C ILE A 31 8.66 -18.80 -8.14
N GLU A 32 8.98 -19.03 -9.40
CA GLU A 32 10.22 -18.57 -10.00
C GLU A 32 10.30 -17.03 -10.05
N SER A 33 9.21 -16.36 -10.43
CA SER A 33 9.13 -14.90 -10.46
C SER A 33 9.28 -14.30 -9.06
N LEU A 34 8.57 -14.86 -8.07
CA LEU A 34 8.68 -14.43 -6.68
C LEU A 34 10.09 -14.63 -6.11
N SER A 35 10.72 -15.76 -6.42
CA SER A 35 12.10 -16.05 -5.99
C SER A 35 13.10 -15.05 -6.59
N LYS A 36 12.94 -14.70 -7.86
CA LYS A 36 13.77 -13.67 -8.50
C LYS A 36 13.57 -12.29 -7.85
N GLU A 37 12.33 -11.89 -7.60
CA GLU A 37 12.03 -10.60 -6.96
C GLU A 37 12.66 -10.49 -5.57
N LEU A 38 12.49 -11.52 -4.72
CA LEU A 38 13.09 -11.55 -3.38
C LEU A 38 14.62 -11.48 -3.41
N SER A 39 15.26 -12.23 -4.31
CA SER A 39 16.71 -12.16 -4.45
C SER A 39 17.19 -10.77 -4.89
N TRP A 40 16.44 -10.06 -5.73
CA TRP A 40 16.78 -8.70 -6.10
C TRP A 40 16.46 -7.69 -5.00
N GLU A 41 15.46 -7.96 -4.16
CA GLU A 41 15.16 -7.15 -2.98
C GLU A 41 16.32 -7.18 -1.97
N GLU A 42 16.84 -8.37 -1.64
CA GLU A 42 18.02 -8.52 -0.78
C GLU A 42 19.24 -7.78 -1.36
N LYS A 43 19.52 -7.97 -2.65
CA LYS A 43 20.64 -7.28 -3.32
C LYS A 43 20.49 -5.77 -3.38
N LEU A 44 19.26 -5.28 -3.54
CA LEU A 44 18.98 -3.84 -3.52
C LEU A 44 19.22 -3.28 -2.12
N GLN A 45 18.81 -4.02 -1.08
CA GLN A 45 19.04 -3.63 0.31
C GLN A 45 20.53 -3.53 0.62
N ASP A 46 21.31 -4.58 0.30
CA ASP A 46 22.76 -4.62 0.47
C ASP A 46 23.46 -3.48 -0.28
N PHE A 47 22.97 -3.18 -1.51
CA PHE A 47 23.50 -2.09 -2.31
C PHE A 47 23.27 -0.73 -1.67
N ILE A 48 22.07 -0.52 -1.12
CA ILE A 48 21.69 0.76 -0.47
C ILE A 48 22.48 0.94 0.82
N GLU A 49 22.62 -0.11 1.64
CA GLU A 49 23.40 -0.08 2.88
C GLU A 49 24.86 0.27 2.60
N ASP A 50 25.49 -0.41 1.63
CA ASP A 50 26.85 -0.11 1.19
C ASP A 50 26.99 1.35 0.67
N ALA A 51 25.99 1.84 -0.08
CA ALA A 51 26.01 3.19 -0.61
C ALA A 51 25.91 4.26 0.50
N ILE A 52 25.13 4.00 1.55
CA ILE A 52 24.98 4.88 2.69
C ILE A 52 26.24 4.86 3.57
N GLU A 53 26.73 3.65 3.92
CA GLU A 53 27.90 3.50 4.78
C GLU A 53 29.17 4.12 4.20
N ASN A 54 29.35 4.03 2.89
CA ASN A 54 30.54 4.54 2.18
C ASN A 54 30.33 5.91 1.52
N ASP A 55 29.22 6.60 1.77
CA ASP A 55 28.85 7.91 1.17
C ASP A 55 29.06 7.92 -0.35
N ILE A 56 28.57 6.86 -1.04
CA ILE A 56 28.78 6.71 -2.47
C ILE A 56 27.94 7.73 -3.23
N LYS A 57 28.60 8.50 -4.10
CA LYS A 57 27.95 9.45 -5.00
C LYS A 57 27.74 8.86 -6.37
N PHE A 58 26.58 9.11 -6.92
CA PHE A 58 26.16 8.66 -8.25
C PHE A 58 25.95 9.87 -9.15
N THR A 59 26.23 9.71 -10.44
CA THR A 59 26.15 10.82 -11.40
C THR A 59 24.98 10.61 -12.36
N LEU A 60 24.10 11.60 -12.47
CA LEU A 60 23.03 11.65 -13.46
C LEU A 60 23.54 12.05 -14.85
N SER A 61 22.72 11.86 -15.89
CA SER A 61 23.05 12.20 -17.28
C SER A 61 23.34 13.71 -17.48
N ASN A 62 22.79 14.57 -16.64
CA ASN A 62 23.04 16.01 -16.64
C ASN A 62 24.30 16.41 -15.87
N LYS A 63 25.10 15.45 -15.44
CA LYS A 63 26.32 15.60 -14.61
C LYS A 63 26.09 16.05 -13.17
N SER A 64 24.84 16.17 -12.69
CA SER A 64 24.58 16.39 -11.28
C SER A 64 24.82 15.10 -10.49
N GLU A 65 25.28 15.25 -9.24
CA GLU A 65 25.56 14.13 -8.34
C GLU A 65 24.44 13.97 -7.32
N PHE A 66 24.21 12.73 -6.90
CA PHE A 66 23.32 12.42 -5.80
C PHE A 66 23.88 11.29 -4.95
N SER A 67 23.45 11.25 -3.69
CA SER A 67 23.71 10.15 -2.75
C SER A 67 22.40 9.52 -2.28
N ILE A 68 22.47 8.30 -1.74
CA ILE A 68 21.34 7.65 -1.09
C ILE A 68 21.37 8.02 0.38
N GLU A 69 20.31 8.66 0.87
CA GLU A 69 20.21 9.11 2.26
C GLU A 69 19.63 8.03 3.17
N ALA A 70 18.59 7.34 2.72
CA ALA A 70 17.90 6.32 3.50
C ALA A 70 16.99 5.43 2.62
N ILE A 71 16.58 4.29 3.18
CA ILE A 71 15.44 3.52 2.70
C ILE A 71 14.40 3.42 3.81
N LYS A 72 13.14 3.71 3.51
CA LYS A 72 12.01 3.61 4.43
C LYS A 72 10.92 2.75 3.81
N GLY A 73 10.86 1.50 4.21
CA GLY A 73 9.96 0.51 3.58
C GLY A 73 10.30 0.32 2.10
N ARG A 74 9.41 0.76 1.20
CA ARG A 74 9.58 0.66 -0.25
C ARG A 74 10.03 1.98 -0.92
N VAL A 75 10.45 2.94 -0.12
CA VAL A 75 10.86 4.25 -0.61
C VAL A 75 12.34 4.49 -0.32
N ILE A 76 13.11 4.72 -1.36
CA ILE A 76 14.52 5.12 -1.31
C ILE A 76 14.56 6.64 -1.36
N ILE A 77 15.18 7.25 -0.37
CA ILE A 77 15.37 8.69 -0.30
C ILE A 77 16.75 9.00 -0.84
N VAL A 78 16.80 9.76 -1.92
CA VAL A 78 18.05 10.23 -2.51
C VAL A 78 18.20 11.73 -2.31
N HIS A 79 19.42 12.18 -2.08
CA HIS A 79 19.78 13.59 -1.87
C HIS A 79 20.56 14.11 -3.08
N ASN A 80 20.10 15.22 -3.67
CA ASN A 80 20.76 15.91 -4.77
C ASN A 80 20.77 17.41 -4.51
N GLU A 81 21.90 17.96 -4.07
CA GLU A 81 22.05 19.37 -3.73
C GLU A 81 21.87 20.32 -4.94
N GLN A 82 22.12 19.82 -6.15
CA GLN A 82 22.05 20.62 -7.38
C GLN A 82 20.63 20.67 -7.97
N ASN A 83 19.65 20.08 -7.28
CA ASN A 83 18.27 20.11 -7.74
C ASN A 83 17.57 21.38 -7.26
N GLU A 84 17.17 22.25 -8.21
CA GLU A 84 16.55 23.56 -7.94
C GLU A 84 15.18 23.46 -7.24
N LYS A 85 14.44 22.35 -7.44
CA LYS A 85 13.08 22.20 -6.91
C LYS A 85 13.03 21.57 -5.52
N THR A 86 13.83 20.55 -5.28
CA THR A 86 13.91 19.84 -4.02
C THR A 86 15.22 19.05 -3.95
N THR A 87 15.88 19.10 -2.83
CA THR A 87 17.11 18.34 -2.60
C THR A 87 16.84 16.86 -2.32
N ARG A 88 15.64 16.50 -1.84
CA ARG A 88 15.24 15.13 -1.55
C ARG A 88 14.25 14.62 -2.60
N ILE A 89 14.58 13.48 -3.19
CA ILE A 89 13.74 12.77 -4.17
C ILE A 89 13.42 11.38 -3.62
N TYR A 90 12.18 10.97 -3.82
CA TYR A 90 11.65 9.70 -3.36
C TYR A 90 11.54 8.72 -4.53
N VAL A 91 12.32 7.65 -4.50
CA VAL A 91 12.38 6.62 -5.55
C VAL A 91 11.70 5.36 -5.04
N ASN A 92 10.83 4.76 -5.85
CA ASN A 92 10.16 3.52 -5.50
C ASN A 92 11.11 2.32 -5.66
N ALA A 93 11.37 1.58 -4.59
CA ALA A 93 12.20 0.38 -4.61
C ALA A 93 11.57 -0.75 -5.45
N ASP A 94 10.23 -0.88 -5.45
CA ASP A 94 9.54 -1.90 -6.25
C ASP A 94 9.77 -1.68 -7.76
N ASP A 95 9.86 -0.44 -8.23
CA ASP A 95 10.20 -0.15 -9.62
C ASP A 95 11.58 -0.72 -9.99
N ILE A 96 12.58 -0.51 -9.12
CA ILE A 96 13.93 -1.01 -9.35
C ILE A 96 13.97 -2.55 -9.33
N ILE A 97 13.27 -3.18 -8.37
CA ILE A 97 13.18 -4.64 -8.26
C ILE A 97 12.55 -5.23 -9.53
N GLN A 98 11.47 -4.64 -10.02
CA GLN A 98 10.82 -5.10 -11.26
C GLN A 98 11.70 -4.94 -12.49
N LEU A 99 12.42 -3.82 -12.62
CA LEU A 99 13.38 -3.61 -13.72
C LEU A 99 14.50 -4.64 -13.70
N LEU A 100 14.98 -5.02 -12.51
CA LEU A 100 16.03 -6.04 -12.33
C LEU A 100 15.49 -7.44 -12.59
N SER A 101 14.34 -7.79 -12.02
CA SER A 101 13.73 -9.13 -12.11
C SER A 101 13.32 -9.49 -13.53
N ASN A 102 12.84 -8.51 -14.30
CA ASN A 102 12.45 -8.69 -15.70
C ASN A 102 13.59 -8.42 -16.68
N GLU A 103 14.80 -8.18 -16.19
CA GLU A 103 15.99 -7.94 -17.01
C GLU A 103 15.79 -6.86 -18.09
N VAL A 104 14.97 -5.85 -17.78
CA VAL A 104 14.55 -4.80 -18.73
C VAL A 104 15.76 -4.13 -19.34
N PRO A 105 15.92 -4.09 -20.68
CA PRO A 105 16.99 -3.36 -21.33
C PRO A 105 16.88 -1.86 -21.03
N LEU A 106 17.88 -1.29 -20.34
CA LEU A 106 17.92 0.13 -19.98
C LEU A 106 19.05 0.83 -20.76
N ASN A 107 18.71 1.38 -21.92
CA ASN A 107 19.61 2.23 -22.71
C ASN A 107 19.40 3.71 -22.35
N TYR A 108 18.17 4.10 -22.09
CA TYR A 108 17.76 5.47 -21.78
C TYR A 108 16.77 5.49 -20.60
N VAL A 109 16.68 6.61 -19.91
CA VAL A 109 15.67 6.81 -18.82
C VAL A 109 14.23 6.56 -19.29
N ARG A 110 13.91 6.91 -20.54
CA ARG A 110 12.58 6.69 -21.15
C ARG A 110 12.17 5.22 -21.20
N ASP A 111 13.10 4.28 -21.14
CA ASP A 111 12.81 2.84 -21.21
C ASP A 111 12.04 2.40 -19.95
N ILE A 112 12.28 3.04 -18.79
CA ILE A 112 11.50 2.85 -17.57
C ILE A 112 10.03 3.19 -17.81
N ARG A 113 9.76 4.37 -18.39
CA ARG A 113 8.40 4.80 -18.71
C ARG A 113 7.71 3.82 -19.66
N THR A 114 8.41 3.34 -20.66
CA THR A 114 7.88 2.36 -21.63
C THR A 114 7.53 1.04 -20.94
N PHE A 115 8.39 0.56 -20.05
CA PHE A 115 8.17 -0.69 -19.33
C PHE A 115 6.95 -0.62 -18.40
N PHE A 116 6.76 0.50 -17.68
CA PHE A 116 5.64 0.71 -16.77
C PHE A 116 4.41 1.33 -17.44
N GLU A 117 4.41 1.50 -18.76
CA GLU A 117 3.30 2.10 -19.54
C GLU A 117 2.84 3.48 -19.04
N ARG A 118 3.78 4.26 -18.45
CA ARG A 118 3.49 5.59 -17.91
C ARG A 118 3.34 6.62 -19.02
N LYS A 119 2.32 7.49 -18.92
CA LYS A 119 2.08 8.56 -19.91
C LYS A 119 3.20 9.60 -19.94
N PHE A 120 3.73 9.93 -18.77
CA PHE A 120 4.77 10.95 -18.58
C PHE A 120 5.97 10.36 -17.87
N GLY A 121 7.16 10.91 -18.13
CA GLY A 121 8.35 10.62 -17.32
C GLY A 121 8.29 11.35 -16.00
N SER A 122 8.78 10.72 -14.95
CA SER A 122 8.88 11.31 -13.62
C SER A 122 10.33 11.61 -13.26
N GLN A 123 10.55 12.57 -12.36
CA GLN A 123 11.90 12.89 -11.88
C GLN A 123 12.58 11.68 -11.22
N PRO A 124 11.90 10.86 -10.38
CA PRO A 124 12.46 9.64 -9.81
C PRO A 124 12.98 8.63 -10.82
N ASP A 125 12.44 8.59 -12.05
CA ASP A 125 12.87 7.63 -13.08
C ASP A 125 14.36 7.77 -13.42
N SER A 126 14.90 9.00 -13.40
CA SER A 126 16.33 9.23 -13.66
C SER A 126 17.24 8.60 -12.60
N TYR A 127 16.81 8.66 -11.34
CA TYR A 127 17.52 8.06 -10.21
C TYR A 127 17.38 6.54 -10.22
N ALA A 128 16.17 6.01 -10.43
CA ALA A 128 15.92 4.57 -10.57
C ALA A 128 16.76 3.96 -11.70
N TYR A 129 16.91 4.67 -12.83
CA TYR A 129 17.75 4.26 -13.95
C TYR A 129 19.21 4.07 -13.53
N ILE A 130 19.80 5.06 -12.85
CA ILE A 130 21.19 4.99 -12.41
C ILE A 130 21.39 3.89 -11.38
N ILE A 131 20.53 3.82 -10.34
CA ILE A 131 20.62 2.79 -9.30
C ILE A 131 20.55 1.39 -9.93
N THR A 132 19.58 1.13 -10.83
CA THR A 132 19.45 -0.14 -11.52
C THR A 132 20.70 -0.50 -12.32
N LYS A 133 21.28 0.47 -13.03
CA LYS A 133 22.52 0.24 -13.80
C LYS A 133 23.72 -0.06 -12.90
N GLU A 134 23.87 0.64 -11.78
CA GLU A 134 24.99 0.41 -10.87
C GLU A 134 24.88 -0.97 -10.19
N ILE A 135 23.68 -1.40 -9.79
CA ILE A 135 23.46 -2.76 -9.28
C ILE A 135 23.87 -3.81 -10.31
N ARG A 136 23.51 -3.62 -11.59
CA ARG A 136 23.87 -4.55 -12.67
C ARG A 136 25.37 -4.63 -12.95
N LYS A 137 26.13 -3.55 -12.70
CA LYS A 137 27.60 -3.54 -12.86
C LYS A 137 28.34 -4.37 -11.82
N LYS A 138 27.77 -4.54 -10.61
CA LYS A 138 28.38 -5.37 -9.56
C LYS A 138 28.40 -6.83 -10.01
N LYS A 139 29.59 -7.38 -10.27
CA LYS A 139 29.86 -8.69 -10.93
C LYS A 139 29.30 -9.96 -10.25
N ASN A 140 28.70 -9.89 -9.06
CA ASN A 140 28.19 -11.04 -8.30
C ASN A 140 26.68 -11.24 -8.43
N ASN A 141 26.12 -11.09 -9.63
CA ASN A 141 24.68 -11.16 -9.90
C ASN A 141 24.14 -12.59 -10.10
N LYS A 142 24.74 -13.63 -9.49
CA LYS A 142 24.05 -14.92 -9.42
C LYS A 142 22.83 -14.77 -8.50
N VAL A 143 21.66 -14.83 -9.11
CA VAL A 143 20.40 -14.96 -8.39
C VAL A 143 20.41 -16.32 -7.71
N VAL A 144 20.58 -16.35 -6.40
CA VAL A 144 20.34 -17.55 -5.61
C VAL A 144 18.84 -17.64 -5.44
N LEU A 145 18.22 -18.57 -6.14
CA LEU A 145 16.78 -18.82 -5.99
C LEU A 145 16.54 -19.33 -4.57
N SER A 146 16.08 -18.47 -3.69
CA SER A 146 15.60 -18.86 -2.38
C SER A 146 14.39 -19.78 -2.55
N SER A 147 14.23 -20.80 -1.71
CA SER A 147 13.04 -21.65 -1.71
C SER A 147 11.84 -20.83 -1.24
N VAL A 148 11.10 -20.27 -2.20
CA VAL A 148 9.90 -19.47 -1.94
C VAL A 148 8.67 -20.36 -2.10
N ASN A 149 7.78 -20.33 -1.15
CA ASN A 149 6.48 -20.96 -1.27
C ASN A 149 5.53 -20.05 -2.09
N LYS A 150 4.61 -20.68 -2.80
CA LYS A 150 3.53 -19.95 -3.47
C LYS A 150 2.80 -19.06 -2.44
N ILE A 151 2.54 -17.82 -2.80
CA ILE A 151 1.79 -16.90 -1.95
C ILE A 151 0.29 -17.18 -2.15
N ASP A 152 -0.40 -17.51 -1.07
CA ASP A 152 -1.85 -17.69 -1.11
C ASP A 152 -2.58 -16.36 -1.10
N LEU A 153 -3.71 -16.30 -1.80
CA LEU A 153 -4.62 -15.18 -1.70
C LEU A 153 -5.20 -15.11 -0.29
N LYS A 154 -4.98 -14.00 0.41
CA LYS A 154 -5.41 -13.81 1.81
C LYS A 154 -6.52 -12.76 1.91
N PRO A 155 -7.50 -12.96 2.79
CA PRO A 155 -8.44 -11.91 3.13
C PRO A 155 -7.76 -10.85 4.03
N PHE A 156 -8.07 -9.59 3.76
CA PHE A 156 -7.69 -8.45 4.59
C PHE A 156 -8.93 -7.89 5.25
N VAL A 157 -8.95 -7.82 6.58
CA VAL A 157 -10.12 -7.38 7.33
C VAL A 157 -9.86 -6.00 7.92
N PHE A 158 -10.72 -5.05 7.58
CA PHE A 158 -10.73 -3.71 8.14
C PHE A 158 -11.91 -3.57 9.11
N ILE A 159 -11.61 -3.44 10.40
CA ILE A 159 -12.63 -3.36 11.45
C ILE A 159 -12.85 -1.90 11.81
N ILE A 160 -14.11 -1.47 11.80
CA ILE A 160 -14.55 -0.15 12.25
C ILE A 160 -15.42 -0.37 13.47
N ASP A 161 -14.88 -0.13 14.64
CA ASP A 161 -15.61 -0.24 15.88
C ASP A 161 -16.54 0.96 16.05
N GLU A 162 -17.77 0.71 16.49
CA GLU A 162 -18.80 1.73 16.69
C GLU A 162 -19.00 2.65 15.46
N ILE A 163 -19.19 2.05 14.29
CA ILE A 163 -19.29 2.75 13.00
C ILE A 163 -20.41 3.81 12.97
N ASN A 164 -21.40 3.69 13.85
CA ASN A 164 -22.54 4.61 13.99
C ASN A 164 -22.26 5.82 14.90
N ARG A 165 -21.13 5.88 15.62
CA ARG A 165 -20.77 7.05 16.44
C ARG A 165 -20.25 8.24 15.63
N GLY A 166 -19.94 8.05 14.38
CA GLY A 166 -19.54 9.11 13.47
C GLY A 166 -20.45 9.19 12.25
N GLU A 167 -20.50 10.34 11.61
CA GLU A 167 -21.17 10.47 10.31
C GLU A 167 -20.38 9.68 9.24
N ALA A 168 -20.66 8.39 9.12
CA ALA A 168 -19.92 7.47 8.26
C ALA A 168 -19.86 7.95 6.80
N SER A 169 -20.93 8.58 6.30
CA SER A 169 -20.96 9.19 4.96
C SER A 169 -19.93 10.31 4.78
N LYS A 170 -19.69 11.11 5.82
CA LYS A 170 -18.66 12.17 5.81
C LYS A 170 -17.25 11.60 6.01
N ILE A 171 -17.11 10.55 6.85
CA ILE A 171 -15.82 9.90 7.09
C ILE A 171 -15.31 9.23 5.82
N PHE A 172 -16.17 8.50 5.12
CA PHE A 172 -15.81 7.87 3.85
C PHE A 172 -15.73 8.86 2.70
N GLY A 173 -16.49 9.97 2.75
CA GLY A 173 -16.51 10.98 1.70
C GLY A 173 -16.68 10.36 0.31
N GLU A 174 -15.81 10.70 -0.62
CA GLU A 174 -15.80 10.13 -1.98
C GLU A 174 -15.56 8.61 -2.02
N LEU A 175 -14.93 8.03 -0.98
CA LEU A 175 -14.71 6.58 -0.88
C LEU A 175 -16.01 5.81 -0.61
N PHE A 176 -17.08 6.51 -0.24
CA PHE A 176 -18.41 5.93 -0.02
C PHE A 176 -18.91 5.15 -1.25
N TYR A 177 -18.57 5.62 -2.44
CA TYR A 177 -18.85 4.93 -3.68
C TYR A 177 -18.02 3.64 -3.83
N ALA A 178 -16.72 3.70 -3.47
CA ALA A 178 -15.78 2.60 -3.64
C ALA A 178 -16.08 1.38 -2.76
N ILE A 179 -16.79 1.56 -1.63
CA ILE A 179 -17.20 0.45 -0.74
C ILE A 179 -18.49 -0.25 -1.19
N ASP A 180 -19.20 0.27 -2.18
CA ASP A 180 -20.43 -0.33 -2.68
C ASP A 180 -20.13 -1.71 -3.30
N PRO A 181 -20.87 -2.78 -2.94
CA PRO A 181 -20.66 -4.12 -3.46
C PRO A 181 -20.67 -4.21 -4.99
N GLY A 182 -21.37 -3.31 -5.68
CA GLY A 182 -21.42 -3.24 -7.13
C GLY A 182 -20.13 -2.72 -7.80
N TYR A 183 -19.26 -2.05 -7.03
CA TYR A 183 -18.07 -1.37 -7.56
C TYR A 183 -16.75 -1.91 -6.97
N ARG A 184 -16.81 -2.68 -5.90
CA ARG A 184 -15.63 -3.30 -5.30
C ARG A 184 -14.97 -4.27 -6.28
N GLY A 185 -13.64 -4.41 -6.18
CA GLY A 185 -12.83 -5.30 -7.01
C GLY A 185 -12.66 -4.87 -8.46
N LYS A 186 -13.36 -3.83 -8.90
CA LYS A 186 -13.34 -3.36 -10.29
C LYS A 186 -12.30 -2.27 -10.47
N SER A 187 -11.18 -2.63 -11.06
CA SER A 187 -10.08 -1.69 -11.34
C SER A 187 -10.40 -0.67 -12.43
N ASP A 188 -11.46 -0.87 -13.20
CA ASP A 188 -12.01 0.05 -14.19
C ASP A 188 -12.95 1.12 -13.59
N VAL A 189 -13.46 0.86 -12.37
CA VAL A 189 -14.34 1.77 -11.63
C VAL A 189 -13.54 2.41 -10.49
N ARG A 190 -12.82 3.48 -10.80
CA ARG A 190 -11.94 4.16 -9.83
C ARG A 190 -12.55 5.49 -9.38
N VAL A 191 -12.37 5.81 -8.11
CA VAL A 191 -12.80 7.07 -7.51
C VAL A 191 -11.60 8.01 -7.42
N LYS A 192 -11.73 9.21 -7.97
CA LYS A 192 -10.72 10.27 -7.78
C LYS A 192 -10.94 10.91 -6.41
N THR A 193 -9.93 10.86 -5.57
CA THR A 193 -9.94 11.50 -4.25
C THR A 193 -9.52 12.97 -4.33
N GLN A 194 -9.86 13.76 -3.33
CA GLN A 194 -9.63 15.22 -3.30
C GLN A 194 -8.19 15.64 -3.64
N TYR A 195 -7.19 14.84 -3.23
CA TYR A 195 -5.77 15.12 -3.47
C TYR A 195 -5.15 14.15 -4.50
N GLN A 196 -5.94 13.70 -5.47
CA GLN A 196 -5.48 12.77 -6.50
C GLN A 196 -4.26 13.28 -7.28
N ASN A 197 -4.19 14.58 -7.53
CA ASN A 197 -3.08 15.25 -8.22
C ASN A 197 -1.76 15.24 -7.46
N LEU A 198 -1.78 14.92 -6.15
CA LEU A 198 -0.59 14.78 -5.31
C LEU A 198 -0.13 13.33 -5.18
N ILE A 199 -0.83 12.38 -5.79
CA ILE A 199 -0.46 10.97 -5.77
C ILE A 199 0.65 10.75 -6.81
N PRO A 200 1.79 10.16 -6.44
CA PRO A 200 2.84 9.83 -7.40
C PRO A 200 2.33 8.86 -8.49
N GLU A 201 2.81 8.99 -9.71
CA GLU A 201 2.47 8.08 -10.81
C GLU A 201 2.86 6.61 -10.53
N SER A 202 3.83 6.39 -9.64
CA SER A 202 4.24 5.06 -9.17
C SER A 202 3.32 4.44 -8.13
N ASP A 203 2.33 5.19 -7.61
CA ASP A 203 1.35 4.66 -6.65
C ASP A 203 0.33 3.80 -7.39
N VAL A 204 0.00 2.62 -6.85
CA VAL A 204 -1.01 1.71 -7.43
C VAL A 204 -2.40 2.33 -7.60
N PHE A 205 -2.65 3.44 -6.91
CA PHE A 205 -3.86 4.25 -7.00
C PHE A 205 -3.65 5.60 -7.71
N ALA A 206 -2.59 5.73 -8.53
CA ALA A 206 -2.31 6.95 -9.28
C ALA A 206 -3.48 7.39 -10.16
N ASP A 207 -4.20 6.45 -10.79
CA ASP A 207 -5.35 6.71 -11.65
C ASP A 207 -6.69 6.77 -10.91
N GLY A 208 -6.69 6.66 -9.59
CA GLY A 208 -7.87 6.66 -8.74
C GLY A 208 -7.92 5.44 -7.82
N PHE A 209 -8.73 5.56 -6.78
CA PHE A 209 -8.86 4.55 -5.72
C PHE A 209 -10.01 3.59 -5.99
N TYR A 210 -9.82 2.31 -5.66
CA TYR A 210 -10.87 1.30 -5.54
C TYR A 210 -10.54 0.34 -4.40
N VAL A 211 -11.54 -0.38 -3.90
CA VAL A 211 -11.37 -1.38 -2.84
C VAL A 211 -11.14 -2.75 -3.46
N PRO A 212 -9.99 -3.41 -3.23
CA PRO A 212 -9.72 -4.76 -3.74
C PRO A 212 -10.72 -5.81 -3.23
N ASP A 213 -10.95 -6.88 -4.01
CA ASP A 213 -11.93 -7.94 -3.69
C ASP A 213 -11.62 -8.69 -2.39
N ASN A 214 -10.34 -8.83 -2.08
CA ASN A 214 -9.89 -9.53 -0.87
C ASN A 214 -9.88 -8.65 0.39
N VAL A 215 -10.42 -7.41 0.33
CA VAL A 215 -10.63 -6.54 1.49
C VAL A 215 -12.06 -6.71 2.02
N TYR A 216 -12.20 -7.02 3.29
CA TYR A 216 -13.48 -7.14 3.98
C TYR A 216 -13.59 -6.01 5.01
N ILE A 217 -14.74 -5.34 5.04
CA ILE A 217 -15.02 -4.25 6.00
C ILE A 217 -16.05 -4.78 6.98
N ILE A 218 -15.70 -4.79 8.26
CA ILE A 218 -16.59 -5.17 9.37
C ILE A 218 -16.83 -3.94 10.21
N GLY A 219 -18.09 -3.53 10.31
CA GLY A 219 -18.51 -2.47 11.24
C GLY A 219 -19.21 -3.08 12.45
N THR A 220 -18.85 -2.66 13.67
CA THR A 220 -19.63 -2.94 14.85
C THR A 220 -20.51 -1.74 15.20
N MET A 221 -21.68 -1.96 15.76
CA MET A 221 -22.52 -0.90 16.25
C MET A 221 -23.38 -1.36 17.43
N ASN A 222 -23.71 -0.42 18.31
CA ASN A 222 -24.68 -0.61 19.36
C ASN A 222 -25.97 0.14 18.99
N ASP A 223 -27.01 -0.61 18.63
CA ASP A 223 -28.30 -0.03 18.19
C ASP A 223 -29.16 0.45 19.37
N ILE A 224 -28.84 0.05 20.61
CA ILE A 224 -29.57 0.41 21.81
C ILE A 224 -29.21 1.82 22.32
N ASP A 225 -28.06 2.33 21.92
CA ASP A 225 -27.58 3.65 22.34
C ASP A 225 -28.34 4.76 21.60
N ARG A 226 -29.37 5.30 22.30
CA ARG A 226 -30.22 6.40 21.78
C ARG A 226 -29.46 7.72 21.57
N SER A 227 -28.24 7.82 22.05
CA SER A 227 -27.40 9.01 21.89
C SER A 227 -26.68 9.05 20.53
N VAL A 228 -26.79 7.98 19.75
CA VAL A 228 -26.10 7.82 18.46
C VAL A 228 -27.11 7.99 17.32
N GLU A 229 -26.72 8.70 16.29
CA GLU A 229 -27.54 8.88 15.09
C GLU A 229 -27.81 7.53 14.41
N SER A 230 -29.04 7.35 13.91
CA SER A 230 -29.36 6.18 13.09
C SER A 230 -28.52 6.20 11.82
N MET A 231 -27.87 5.08 11.51
CA MET A 231 -27.09 4.96 10.27
C MET A 231 -27.97 5.24 9.04
N ASP A 232 -27.47 6.11 8.19
CA ASP A 232 -28.09 6.50 6.93
C ASP A 232 -28.42 5.26 6.05
N PHE A 233 -29.57 5.30 5.39
CA PHE A 233 -30.04 4.22 4.49
C PHE A 233 -29.04 3.90 3.37
N ALA A 234 -28.36 4.90 2.82
CA ALA A 234 -27.36 4.70 1.80
C ALA A 234 -26.15 3.90 2.30
N MET A 235 -25.77 4.09 3.59
CA MET A 235 -24.73 3.30 4.25
C MET A 235 -25.23 1.89 4.56
N ARG A 236 -26.44 1.75 5.07
CA ARG A 236 -27.02 0.46 5.44
C ARG A 236 -27.05 -0.52 4.27
N ARG A 237 -27.40 -0.11 3.08
CA ARG A 237 -27.49 -0.98 1.90
C ARG A 237 -26.14 -1.54 1.40
N ARG A 238 -25.02 -0.99 1.88
CA ARG A 238 -23.66 -1.42 1.52
C ARG A 238 -23.12 -2.55 2.38
N PHE A 239 -23.82 -2.86 3.48
CA PHE A 239 -23.41 -3.88 4.43
C PHE A 239 -24.46 -4.97 4.54
N THR A 240 -23.99 -6.20 4.77
CA THR A 240 -24.83 -7.29 5.25
C THR A 240 -24.94 -7.17 6.78
N TRP A 241 -26.16 -7.19 7.28
CA TRP A 241 -26.44 -7.00 8.70
C TRP A 241 -26.54 -8.33 9.41
N LYS A 242 -25.89 -8.43 10.54
CA LYS A 242 -26.04 -9.54 11.49
C LYS A 242 -26.27 -8.96 12.87
N GLU A 243 -27.41 -9.29 13.45
CA GLU A 243 -27.69 -9.01 14.86
C GLU A 243 -26.89 -10.03 15.70
N VAL A 244 -26.32 -9.54 16.81
CA VAL A 244 -25.61 -10.36 17.81
C VAL A 244 -26.37 -10.20 19.13
N THR A 245 -27.16 -11.22 19.47
CA THR A 245 -27.98 -11.19 20.68
C THR A 245 -27.22 -11.76 21.89
N PRO A 246 -27.61 -11.36 23.11
CA PRO A 246 -27.08 -11.95 24.33
C PRO A 246 -27.19 -13.47 24.36
N THR A 247 -28.27 -14.02 23.82
CA THR A 247 -28.52 -15.47 23.81
C THR A 247 -27.52 -16.22 22.92
N GLU A 248 -27.12 -15.64 21.77
CA GLU A 248 -26.16 -16.27 20.83
C GLU A 248 -24.72 -16.23 21.37
N THR A 249 -24.42 -15.31 22.28
CA THR A 249 -23.05 -15.09 22.77
C THR A 249 -22.79 -15.67 24.16
N GLN A 250 -23.71 -16.42 24.74
CA GLN A 250 -23.59 -16.99 26.10
C GLN A 250 -22.37 -17.89 26.28
N SER A 251 -21.88 -18.53 25.22
CA SER A 251 -20.67 -19.38 25.28
C SER A 251 -19.41 -18.61 25.69
N MET A 252 -19.37 -17.29 25.51
CA MET A 252 -18.25 -16.47 25.98
C MET A 252 -18.11 -16.47 27.53
N LEU A 253 -19.17 -16.80 28.23
CA LEU A 253 -19.21 -16.85 29.71
C LEU A 253 -18.76 -18.21 30.25
N ASP A 254 -18.58 -19.24 29.42
CA ASP A 254 -18.29 -20.62 29.85
C ASP A 254 -16.98 -20.75 30.64
N THR A 255 -16.06 -19.83 30.44
CA THR A 255 -14.78 -19.79 31.16
C THR A 255 -14.84 -19.13 32.54
N LEU A 256 -15.98 -18.52 32.88
CA LEU A 256 -16.14 -17.82 34.18
C LEU A 256 -16.51 -18.79 35.30
N PRO A 257 -15.98 -18.62 36.50
CA PRO A 257 -16.37 -19.45 37.66
C PRO A 257 -17.87 -19.40 38.02
N CYS A 258 -18.57 -18.32 37.60
CA CYS A 258 -20.01 -18.09 37.85
C CYS A 258 -20.81 -18.10 36.53
N ALA A 259 -20.43 -18.92 35.54
CA ALA A 259 -21.02 -18.94 34.22
C ALA A 259 -22.55 -19.04 34.20
N ASP A 260 -23.14 -19.90 35.02
CA ASP A 260 -24.61 -20.12 35.09
C ASP A 260 -25.37 -18.91 35.61
N GLU A 261 -24.86 -18.22 36.63
CA GLU A 261 -25.45 -16.99 37.15
C GLU A 261 -25.32 -15.83 36.17
N ALA A 262 -24.15 -15.70 35.53
CA ALA A 262 -23.90 -14.71 34.52
C ALA A 262 -24.84 -14.88 33.32
N LYS A 263 -25.04 -16.11 32.83
CA LYS A 263 -25.97 -16.41 31.72
C LYS A 263 -27.42 -16.10 32.07
N LYS A 264 -27.85 -16.40 33.31
CA LYS A 264 -29.21 -16.03 33.79
C LYS A 264 -29.41 -14.52 33.84
N THR A 265 -28.37 -13.77 34.19
CA THR A 265 -28.47 -12.29 34.27
C THR A 265 -28.49 -11.68 32.87
N MET A 266 -27.74 -12.27 31.92
CA MET A 266 -27.67 -11.82 30.53
C MET A 266 -28.99 -12.01 29.76
N ASN A 267 -29.84 -12.95 30.19
CA ASN A 267 -31.15 -13.23 29.59
C ASN A 267 -32.32 -12.43 30.22
N ARG A 268 -32.05 -11.54 31.15
CA ARG A 268 -33.05 -10.61 31.73
C ARG A 268 -33.01 -9.26 31.05
#